data_11ac42513a9f607493319fd1a125a52d
#
_entry.id   11ac42513a9f607493319fd1a125a52d
#
_cell.length_a   1.000
_cell.length_b   1.000
_cell.length_c   1.000
_cell.angle_alpha   90.00
_cell.angle_beta   90.00
_cell.angle_gamma   90.00
#
_symmetry.space_group_name_H-M   'P 1'
#
loop_
_entity.id
_entity.type
_entity.pdbx_description
1 polymer ?
#
loop_
_entity_poly.entity_id
_entity_poly.type
_entity_poly.pdbx_seq_one_letter_code
_entity_poly.pdbx_strand_id
1 'polypeptide(L)'
;VYALPGRPTVDVSVFVHTGSQHEAARDNGISHVVEHMAFKGTASRDCQRINLDAESLGAMVNAHTDKDHSAFHIVGLARDAEAFVHLLADIVQHGSFPADELERERQVILHEYVEDEDDALSVAFRLFDKLSYGSHPLAQPVIGQRRHIERFTRDELRAYVQRQYSASNTVVAVAGDVDPEAIVRAAEAA
;
A
#
# COMPACT_ATOMS: atom_id res chain seq x y z
N VAL A 1 -6.53 -13.57 12.53
CA VAL A 1 -6.31 -14.78 11.70
C VAL A 1 -7.61 -15.55 11.57
N TYR A 2 -7.99 -15.93 10.36
CA TYR A 2 -9.17 -16.75 10.07
C TYR A 2 -8.75 -18.06 9.41
N ALA A 3 -8.69 -19.14 10.19
CA ALA A 3 -8.30 -20.45 9.69
C ALA A 3 -9.40 -21.09 8.82
N LEU A 4 -9.03 -21.56 7.62
CA LEU A 4 -9.91 -22.18 6.63
C LEU A 4 -9.34 -23.57 6.25
N PRO A 5 -9.53 -24.61 7.07
CA PRO A 5 -8.96 -25.94 6.84
C PRO A 5 -9.30 -26.50 5.46
N GLY A 6 -8.31 -27.06 4.77
CA GLY A 6 -8.45 -27.66 3.45
C GLY A 6 -8.40 -26.68 2.28
N ARG A 7 -8.22 -25.38 2.52
CA ARG A 7 -7.98 -24.38 1.47
C ARG A 7 -6.50 -24.38 1.09
N PRO A 8 -6.11 -24.67 -0.16
CA PRO A 8 -4.70 -24.72 -0.54
C PRO A 8 -4.04 -23.32 -0.60
N THR A 9 -4.83 -22.25 -0.61
CA THR A 9 -4.37 -20.87 -0.72
C THR A 9 -4.59 -20.10 0.57
N VAL A 10 -3.77 -19.06 0.75
CA VAL A 10 -3.88 -18.08 1.84
C VAL A 10 -3.83 -16.67 1.26
N ASP A 11 -4.57 -15.78 1.88
CA ASP A 11 -4.44 -14.34 1.74
C ASP A 11 -3.82 -13.78 3.01
N VAL A 12 -2.74 -13.02 2.87
CA VAL A 12 -2.10 -12.26 3.94
C VAL A 12 -2.19 -10.79 3.55
N SER A 13 -2.85 -9.99 4.38
CA SER A 13 -3.07 -8.57 4.13
C SER A 13 -2.65 -7.73 5.32
N VAL A 14 -1.98 -6.62 5.04
CA VAL A 14 -1.62 -5.57 6.00
C VAL A 14 -2.40 -4.32 5.65
N PHE A 15 -3.32 -3.94 6.53
CA PHE A 15 -4.10 -2.71 6.41
C PHE A 15 -3.53 -1.64 7.32
N VAL A 16 -3.20 -0.50 6.75
CA VAL A 16 -2.81 0.69 7.51
C VAL A 16 -3.96 1.69 7.45
N HIS A 17 -4.46 2.14 8.61
CA HIS A 17 -5.57 3.09 8.71
C HIS A 17 -5.10 4.50 8.33
N THR A 18 -4.69 4.64 7.08
CA THR A 18 -4.30 5.91 6.46
C THR A 18 -4.59 5.87 4.97
N GLY A 19 -5.22 6.90 4.47
CA GLY A 19 -5.59 7.08 3.08
C GLY A 19 -5.82 8.56 2.81
N SER A 20 -6.42 8.91 1.67
CA SER A 20 -6.49 10.31 1.24
C SER A 20 -7.20 11.25 2.23
N GLN A 21 -8.15 10.75 3.04
CA GLN A 21 -8.81 11.57 4.06
C GLN A 21 -7.91 11.94 5.27
N HIS A 22 -6.82 11.20 5.48
CA HIS A 22 -5.89 11.42 6.59
C HIS A 22 -4.72 12.33 6.19
N GLU A 23 -4.67 12.74 4.93
CA GLU A 23 -3.64 13.61 4.40
C GLU A 23 -3.94 15.08 4.69
N ALA A 24 -2.91 15.86 5.01
CA ALA A 24 -3.06 17.31 4.96
C ALA A 24 -3.36 17.75 3.51
N ALA A 25 -4.17 18.78 3.34
CA ALA A 25 -4.57 19.23 2.00
C ALA A 25 -3.39 19.56 1.07
N ARG A 26 -2.26 20.01 1.64
CA ARG A 26 -1.01 20.29 0.91
C ARG A 26 -0.25 19.02 0.49
N ASP A 27 -0.55 17.87 1.11
CA ASP A 27 0.13 16.60 0.91
C ASP A 27 -0.79 15.55 0.27
N ASN A 28 -1.97 15.99 -0.23
CA ASN A 28 -2.93 15.09 -0.86
C ASN A 28 -2.33 14.36 -2.05
N GLY A 29 -2.45 13.03 -2.02
CA GLY A 29 -1.86 12.06 -2.95
C GLY A 29 -0.62 11.34 -2.41
N ILE A 30 -0.12 11.70 -1.21
CA ILE A 30 1.10 11.09 -0.68
C ILE A 30 0.93 9.60 -0.34
N SER A 31 -0.26 9.16 0.11
CA SER A 31 -0.55 7.74 0.38
C SER A 31 -0.42 6.90 -0.89
N HIS A 32 -0.95 7.39 -2.00
CA HIS A 32 -0.87 6.73 -3.30
C HIS A 32 0.59 6.64 -3.81
N VAL A 33 1.36 7.72 -3.67
CA VAL A 33 2.78 7.69 -4.02
C VAL A 33 3.56 6.72 -3.13
N VAL A 34 3.25 6.64 -1.83
CA VAL A 34 3.86 5.66 -0.91
C VAL A 34 3.50 4.22 -1.32
N GLU A 35 2.28 3.96 -1.74
CA GLU A 35 1.86 2.66 -2.26
C GLU A 35 2.72 2.23 -3.45
N HIS A 36 2.86 3.06 -4.50
CA HIS A 36 3.71 2.80 -5.66
C HIS A 36 5.16 2.54 -5.26
N MET A 37 5.66 3.29 -4.30
CA MET A 37 7.05 3.20 -3.85
C MET A 37 7.32 2.02 -2.92
N ALA A 38 6.31 1.39 -2.33
CA ALA A 38 6.48 0.29 -1.37
C ALA A 38 7.23 -0.91 -1.97
N PHE A 39 6.99 -1.20 -3.27
CA PHE A 39 7.61 -2.32 -3.98
C PHE A 39 8.92 -1.95 -4.70
N LYS A 40 9.41 -0.72 -4.56
CA LYS A 40 10.61 -0.24 -5.28
C LYS A 40 11.90 -0.45 -4.50
N GLY A 41 11.83 -1.01 -3.31
CA GLY A 41 12.95 -1.45 -2.50
C GLY A 41 12.72 -1.30 -1.02
N THR A 42 13.37 -2.17 -0.26
CA THR A 42 13.44 -2.14 1.20
C THR A 42 14.89 -1.91 1.65
N ALA A 43 15.15 -2.01 2.95
CA ALA A 43 16.51 -1.98 3.48
C ALA A 43 17.33 -3.22 3.05
N SER A 44 16.65 -4.34 2.75
CA SER A 44 17.26 -5.65 2.47
C SER A 44 17.05 -6.15 1.04
N ARG A 45 16.14 -5.56 0.27
CA ARG A 45 15.74 -5.98 -1.07
C ARG A 45 15.65 -4.81 -2.02
N ASP A 46 16.13 -4.96 -3.23
CA ASP A 46 15.76 -4.09 -4.35
C ASP A 46 14.40 -4.51 -4.97
N CYS A 47 13.90 -3.72 -5.90
CA CYS A 47 12.63 -3.99 -6.58
C CYS A 47 12.61 -5.37 -7.26
N GLN A 48 13.71 -5.78 -7.91
CA GLN A 48 13.78 -7.08 -8.60
C GLN A 48 13.73 -8.22 -7.59
N ARG A 49 14.39 -8.07 -6.44
CA ARG A 49 14.41 -9.07 -5.38
C ARG A 49 13.05 -9.24 -4.72
N ILE A 50 12.28 -8.16 -4.49
CA ILE A 50 10.92 -8.24 -3.98
C ILE A 50 10.05 -9.08 -4.92
N ASN A 51 10.09 -8.80 -6.21
CA ASN A 51 9.32 -9.54 -7.21
C ASN A 51 9.74 -11.01 -7.29
N LEU A 52 11.05 -11.27 -7.35
CA LEU A 52 11.60 -12.65 -7.38
C LEU A 52 11.22 -13.46 -6.14
N ASP A 53 11.26 -12.87 -4.96
CA ASP A 53 10.88 -13.55 -3.73
C ASP A 53 9.39 -13.94 -3.75
N ALA A 54 8.50 -13.07 -4.22
CA ALA A 54 7.08 -13.38 -4.39
C ALA A 54 6.85 -14.44 -5.47
N GLU A 55 7.44 -14.27 -6.66
CA GLU A 55 7.29 -15.19 -7.78
C GLU A 55 7.85 -16.59 -7.48
N SER A 56 8.97 -16.70 -6.75
CA SER A 56 9.56 -17.99 -6.37
C SER A 56 8.66 -18.78 -5.42
N LEU A 57 7.78 -18.12 -4.68
CA LEU A 57 6.76 -18.72 -3.83
C LEU A 57 5.43 -18.94 -4.58
N GLY A 58 5.37 -18.59 -5.88
CA GLY A 58 4.15 -18.67 -6.68
C GLY A 58 3.06 -17.74 -6.17
N ALA A 59 3.43 -16.63 -5.54
CA ALA A 59 2.53 -15.68 -4.93
C ALA A 59 2.31 -14.46 -5.83
N MET A 60 1.14 -13.85 -5.68
CA MET A 60 0.82 -12.53 -6.22
C MET A 60 0.85 -11.51 -5.09
N VAL A 61 1.64 -10.45 -5.28
CA VAL A 61 1.71 -9.33 -4.37
C VAL A 61 1.07 -8.10 -5.01
N ASN A 62 0.29 -7.36 -4.24
CA ASN A 62 -0.34 -6.13 -4.71
C ASN A 62 -0.62 -5.18 -3.54
N ALA A 63 -1.00 -3.94 -3.85
CA ALA A 63 -1.47 -2.96 -2.90
C ALA A 63 -2.59 -2.11 -3.48
N HIS A 64 -3.29 -1.39 -2.62
CA HIS A 64 -4.20 -0.33 -3.02
C HIS A 64 -4.32 0.71 -1.92
N THR A 65 -4.62 1.93 -2.33
CA THR A 65 -4.96 3.03 -1.46
C THR A 65 -6.41 3.44 -1.66
N ASP A 66 -7.12 3.66 -0.56
CA ASP A 66 -8.47 4.21 -0.56
C ASP A 66 -8.51 5.50 0.29
N LYS A 67 -9.69 6.02 0.55
CA LYS A 67 -9.87 7.23 1.34
C LYS A 67 -9.48 7.04 2.81
N ASP A 68 -9.75 5.88 3.39
CA ASP A 68 -9.56 5.60 4.81
C ASP A 68 -8.44 4.61 5.13
N HIS A 69 -7.90 3.90 4.14
CA HIS A 69 -6.83 2.93 4.35
C HIS A 69 -5.91 2.78 3.14
N SER A 70 -4.72 2.26 3.40
CA SER A 70 -3.83 1.65 2.41
C SER A 70 -3.66 0.18 2.77
N ALA A 71 -3.74 -0.72 1.80
CA ALA A 71 -3.61 -2.15 2.03
C ALA A 71 -2.55 -2.75 1.13
N PHE A 72 -1.78 -3.68 1.70
CA PHE A 72 -0.76 -4.47 1.02
C PHE A 72 -1.11 -5.93 1.22
N HIS A 73 -1.14 -6.72 0.16
CA HIS A 73 -1.58 -8.11 0.26
C HIS A 73 -0.77 -9.05 -0.62
N ILE A 74 -0.67 -10.30 -0.14
CA ILE A 74 -0.08 -11.42 -0.86
C ILE A 74 -1.06 -12.58 -0.86
N VAL A 75 -1.31 -13.11 -2.04
CA VAL A 75 -2.11 -14.33 -2.21
C VAL A 75 -1.20 -15.43 -2.78
N GLY A 76 -1.18 -16.58 -2.12
CA GLY A 76 -0.35 -17.71 -2.55
C GLY A 76 -0.74 -19.02 -1.87
N LEU A 77 0.20 -19.97 -1.81
CA LEU A 77 -0.04 -21.27 -1.18
C LEU A 77 0.01 -21.15 0.35
N ALA A 78 -0.92 -21.79 1.03
CA ALA A 78 -1.07 -21.72 2.49
C ALA A 78 0.19 -22.17 3.26
N ARG A 79 0.97 -23.13 2.72
CA ARG A 79 2.24 -23.58 3.30
C ARG A 79 3.31 -22.49 3.42
N ASP A 80 3.21 -21.43 2.63
CA ASP A 80 4.19 -20.32 2.57
C ASP A 80 3.72 -19.06 3.34
N ALA A 81 2.63 -19.17 4.12
CA ALA A 81 1.98 -18.06 4.81
C ALA A 81 2.91 -17.24 5.71
N GLU A 82 3.79 -17.90 6.49
CA GLU A 82 4.77 -17.21 7.35
C GLU A 82 5.77 -16.40 6.52
N ALA A 83 6.22 -16.93 5.37
CA ALA A 83 7.09 -16.19 4.45
C ALA A 83 6.39 -14.94 3.87
N PHE A 84 5.08 -15.03 3.61
CA PHE A 84 4.28 -13.88 3.16
C PHE A 84 4.16 -12.81 4.23
N VAL A 85 3.96 -13.20 5.50
CA VAL A 85 3.96 -12.25 6.63
C VAL A 85 5.28 -11.49 6.69
N HIS A 86 6.42 -12.18 6.64
CA HIS A 86 7.74 -11.56 6.68
C HIS A 86 8.02 -10.66 5.47
N LEU A 87 7.59 -11.07 4.27
CA LEU A 87 7.78 -10.26 3.06
C LEU A 87 6.96 -8.97 3.11
N LEU A 88 5.68 -9.05 3.51
CA LEU A 88 4.85 -7.85 3.69
C LEU A 88 5.36 -6.95 4.80
N ALA A 89 5.82 -7.52 5.92
CA ALA A 89 6.40 -6.74 7.00
C ALA A 89 7.62 -5.94 6.53
N ASP A 90 8.53 -6.57 5.75
CA ASP A 90 9.68 -5.87 5.19
C ASP A 90 9.27 -4.74 4.23
N ILE A 91 8.31 -5.00 3.34
CA ILE A 91 7.79 -3.99 2.40
C ILE A 91 7.16 -2.80 3.12
N VAL A 92 6.32 -3.06 4.13
CA VAL A 92 5.54 -2.03 4.83
C VAL A 92 6.39 -1.22 5.81
N GLN A 93 7.33 -1.87 6.51
CA GLN A 93 8.10 -1.23 7.59
C GLN A 93 9.45 -0.69 7.15
N HIS A 94 10.08 -1.32 6.15
CA HIS A 94 11.48 -1.05 5.79
C HIS A 94 11.66 -0.46 4.38
N GLY A 95 10.61 0.15 3.82
CA GLY A 95 10.67 0.81 2.51
C GLY A 95 11.82 1.83 2.43
N SER A 96 12.69 1.67 1.43
CA SER A 96 13.87 2.52 1.24
C SER A 96 13.60 3.77 0.42
N PHE A 97 12.55 3.75 -0.39
CA PHE A 97 12.13 4.83 -1.31
C PHE A 97 13.30 5.38 -2.14
N PRO A 98 13.93 4.59 -3.05
CA PRO A 98 15.06 5.06 -3.83
C PRO A 98 14.68 6.27 -4.69
N ALA A 99 15.56 7.28 -4.74
CA ALA A 99 15.24 8.55 -5.41
C ALA A 99 15.06 8.40 -6.93
N ASP A 100 15.83 7.54 -7.56
CA ASP A 100 15.73 7.23 -8.98
C ASP A 100 14.43 6.48 -9.33
N GLU A 101 13.99 5.57 -8.46
CA GLU A 101 12.69 4.92 -8.59
C GLU A 101 11.54 5.91 -8.37
N LEU A 102 11.66 6.84 -7.43
CA LEU A 102 10.64 7.88 -7.22
C LEU A 102 10.45 8.73 -8.49
N GLU A 103 11.52 9.08 -9.21
CA GLU A 103 11.39 9.83 -10.45
C GLU A 103 10.72 9.01 -11.57
N ARG A 104 10.97 7.70 -11.62
CA ARG A 104 10.30 6.80 -12.58
C ARG A 104 8.82 6.66 -12.25
N GLU A 105 8.50 6.35 -10.98
CA GLU A 105 7.12 6.19 -10.54
C GLU A 105 6.32 7.49 -10.62
N ARG A 106 6.95 8.63 -10.41
CA ARG A 106 6.32 9.94 -10.64
C ARG A 106 5.73 10.07 -12.04
N GLN A 107 6.45 9.59 -13.07
CA GLN A 107 5.95 9.62 -14.45
C GLN A 107 4.78 8.64 -14.64
N VAL A 108 4.82 7.47 -13.99
CA VAL A 108 3.72 6.50 -14.01
C VAL A 108 2.47 7.12 -13.36
N ILE A 109 2.60 7.66 -12.15
CA ILE A 109 1.48 8.28 -11.41
C ILE A 109 0.92 9.50 -12.15
N LEU A 110 1.77 10.31 -12.79
CA LEU A 110 1.31 11.43 -13.61
C LEU A 110 0.56 10.95 -14.87
N HIS A 111 0.89 9.79 -15.40
CA HIS A 111 0.14 9.19 -16.50
C HIS A 111 -1.23 8.69 -16.02
N GLU A 112 -1.28 7.96 -14.91
CA GLU A 112 -2.52 7.56 -14.26
C GLU A 112 -3.42 8.76 -13.91
N TYR A 113 -2.80 9.86 -13.47
CA TYR A 113 -3.54 11.10 -13.20
C TYR A 113 -4.24 11.63 -14.48
N VAL A 114 -3.59 11.57 -15.64
CA VAL A 114 -4.20 11.97 -16.91
C VAL A 114 -5.30 11.01 -17.32
N GLU A 115 -5.08 9.70 -17.16
CA GLU A 115 -6.10 8.68 -17.43
C GLU A 115 -7.35 8.87 -16.55
N ASP A 116 -7.15 9.16 -15.25
CA ASP A 116 -8.24 9.46 -14.31
C ASP A 116 -8.99 10.76 -14.67
N GLU A 117 -8.31 11.77 -15.22
CA GLU A 117 -8.95 12.99 -15.72
C GLU A 117 -9.72 12.79 -17.04
N ASP A 118 -9.31 11.83 -17.86
CA ASP A 118 -9.99 11.48 -19.11
C ASP A 118 -11.15 10.49 -18.90
N ASP A 119 -11.21 9.82 -17.74
CA ASP A 119 -12.34 8.93 -17.41
C ASP A 119 -13.54 9.71 -16.85
N ALA A 120 -14.61 9.76 -17.62
CA ALA A 120 -15.83 10.50 -17.26
C ALA A 120 -16.45 10.03 -15.93
N LEU A 121 -16.31 8.73 -15.57
CA LEU A 121 -16.85 8.18 -14.34
C LEU A 121 -16.02 8.66 -13.13
N SER A 122 -14.71 8.60 -13.22
CA SER A 122 -13.79 9.13 -12.20
C SER A 122 -14.03 10.61 -11.94
N VAL A 123 -14.16 11.40 -13.01
CA VAL A 123 -14.49 12.83 -12.91
C VAL A 123 -15.84 13.04 -12.22
N ALA A 124 -16.86 12.25 -12.57
CA ALA A 124 -18.18 12.37 -11.95
C ALA A 124 -18.13 12.05 -10.45
N PHE A 125 -17.42 11.01 -10.02
CA PHE A 125 -17.22 10.67 -8.60
C PHE A 125 -16.44 11.75 -7.85
N ARG A 126 -15.38 12.32 -8.41
CA ARG A 126 -14.66 13.44 -7.79
C ARG A 126 -15.55 14.66 -7.59
N LEU A 127 -16.38 14.99 -8.58
CA LEU A 127 -17.36 16.09 -8.47
C LEU A 127 -18.41 15.81 -7.41
N PHE A 128 -18.92 14.56 -7.37
CA PHE A 128 -19.86 14.12 -6.35
C PHE A 128 -19.26 14.25 -4.95
N ASP A 129 -18.05 13.76 -4.74
CA ASP A 129 -17.34 13.87 -3.46
C ASP A 129 -17.15 15.32 -3.03
N LYS A 130 -16.73 16.18 -3.98
CA LYS A 130 -16.54 17.60 -3.72
C LYS A 130 -17.84 18.30 -3.35
N LEU A 131 -18.94 17.96 -4.01
CA LEU A 131 -20.26 18.55 -3.72
C LEU A 131 -20.84 18.02 -2.39
N SER A 132 -20.64 16.74 -2.11
CA SER A 132 -21.18 16.08 -0.92
C SER A 132 -20.42 16.43 0.34
N TYR A 133 -19.09 16.50 0.27
CA TYR A 133 -18.21 16.66 1.42
C TYR A 133 -17.58 18.06 1.55
N GLY A 134 -17.65 18.87 0.51
CA GLY A 134 -17.16 20.26 0.53
C GLY A 134 -15.67 20.36 0.87
N SER A 135 -15.36 20.94 2.03
CA SER A 135 -13.98 21.06 2.55
C SER A 135 -13.56 19.91 3.46
N HIS A 136 -14.43 18.93 3.70
CA HIS A 136 -14.07 17.75 4.52
C HIS A 136 -12.99 16.92 3.81
N PRO A 137 -12.05 16.32 4.55
CA PRO A 137 -10.98 15.49 3.95
C PRO A 137 -11.46 14.34 3.05
N LEU A 138 -12.65 13.80 3.25
CA LEU A 138 -13.26 12.82 2.35
C LEU A 138 -13.46 13.33 0.92
N ALA A 139 -13.47 14.64 0.70
CA ALA A 139 -13.51 15.22 -0.65
C ALA A 139 -12.18 15.12 -1.41
N GLN A 140 -11.08 14.78 -0.72
CA GLN A 140 -9.76 14.65 -1.34
C GLN A 140 -9.71 13.42 -2.25
N PRO A 141 -9.26 13.56 -3.52
CA PRO A 141 -9.07 12.42 -4.40
C PRO A 141 -7.91 11.54 -3.91
N VAL A 142 -8.03 10.23 -4.11
CA VAL A 142 -6.98 9.26 -3.74
C VAL A 142 -5.73 9.48 -4.59
N ILE A 143 -5.89 9.68 -5.89
CA ILE A 143 -4.77 9.96 -6.82
C ILE A 143 -4.02 11.24 -6.46
N GLY A 144 -4.64 12.12 -5.67
CA GLY A 144 -4.05 13.38 -5.23
C GLY A 144 -4.18 14.52 -6.25
N GLN A 145 -3.29 15.49 -6.14
CA GLN A 145 -3.21 16.64 -7.04
C GLN A 145 -1.89 16.63 -7.80
N ARG A 146 -1.93 16.86 -9.11
CA ARG A 146 -0.77 16.87 -9.99
C ARG A 146 0.41 17.67 -9.42
N ARG A 147 0.16 18.91 -8.96
CA ARG A 147 1.20 19.78 -8.37
C ARG A 147 1.87 19.21 -7.12
N HIS A 148 1.20 18.28 -6.39
CA HIS A 148 1.78 17.61 -5.23
C HIS A 148 2.62 16.43 -5.68
N ILE A 149 2.12 15.62 -6.60
CA ILE A 149 2.83 14.48 -7.21
C ILE A 149 4.17 14.96 -7.80
N GLU A 150 4.15 16.10 -8.52
CA GLU A 150 5.35 16.68 -9.15
C GLU A 150 6.44 17.11 -8.16
N ARG A 151 6.09 17.38 -6.89
CA ARG A 151 7.05 17.91 -5.90
C ARG A 151 7.44 16.95 -4.78
N PHE A 152 6.70 15.85 -4.55
CA PHE A 152 7.02 14.96 -3.43
C PHE A 152 8.46 14.50 -3.47
N THR A 153 9.11 14.58 -2.31
CA THR A 153 10.48 14.14 -2.09
C THR A 153 10.51 12.84 -1.29
N ARG A 154 11.61 12.11 -1.42
CA ARG A 154 11.86 10.91 -0.63
C ARG A 154 11.68 11.15 0.86
N ASP A 155 12.18 12.28 1.36
CA ASP A 155 12.14 12.59 2.80
C ASP A 155 10.70 12.86 3.28
N GLU A 156 9.85 13.48 2.44
CA GLU A 156 8.42 13.63 2.74
C GLU A 156 7.71 12.29 2.82
N LEU A 157 7.99 11.35 1.89
CA LEU A 157 7.41 10.00 1.92
C LEU A 157 7.84 9.24 3.18
N ARG A 158 9.14 9.28 3.52
CA ARG A 158 9.65 8.65 4.74
C ARG A 158 9.03 9.23 6.00
N ALA A 159 8.94 10.55 6.08
CA ALA A 159 8.31 11.22 7.21
C ALA A 159 6.81 10.88 7.32
N TYR A 160 6.14 10.72 6.20
CA TYR A 160 4.74 10.28 6.16
C TYR A 160 4.58 8.87 6.70
N VAL A 161 5.36 7.91 6.18
CA VAL A 161 5.35 6.52 6.65
C VAL A 161 5.67 6.43 8.15
N GLN A 162 6.70 7.12 8.62
CA GLN A 162 7.05 7.14 10.05
C GLN A 162 5.91 7.62 10.96
N ARG A 163 5.07 8.54 10.48
CA ARG A 163 3.92 9.05 11.26
C ARG A 163 2.71 8.13 11.21
N GLN A 164 2.44 7.54 10.05
CA GLN A 164 1.17 6.86 9.78
C GLN A 164 1.25 5.34 9.95
N TYR A 165 2.39 4.73 9.64
CA TYR A 165 2.57 3.28 9.63
C TYR A 165 3.06 2.79 11.00
N SER A 166 2.24 2.97 12.01
CA SER A 166 2.52 2.51 13.37
C SER A 166 1.74 1.23 13.70
N ALA A 167 2.24 0.44 14.64
CA ALA A 167 1.56 -0.79 15.08
C ALA A 167 0.12 -0.54 15.56
N SER A 168 -0.15 0.59 16.23
CA SER A 168 -1.49 0.97 16.69
C SER A 168 -2.44 1.37 15.55
N ASN A 169 -1.90 1.65 14.37
CA ASN A 169 -2.64 2.07 13.17
C ASN A 169 -2.68 0.99 12.08
N THR A 170 -2.22 -0.24 12.42
CA THR A 170 -2.06 -1.32 11.45
C THR A 170 -2.80 -2.56 11.90
N VAL A 171 -3.44 -3.25 10.96
CA VAL A 171 -4.08 -4.55 11.16
C VAL A 171 -3.49 -5.56 10.19
N VAL A 172 -3.00 -6.69 10.70
CA VAL A 172 -2.60 -7.83 9.88
C VAL A 172 -3.76 -8.83 9.84
N ALA A 173 -4.28 -9.10 8.66
CA ALA A 173 -5.35 -10.05 8.41
C ALA A 173 -4.83 -11.24 7.62
N VAL A 174 -5.13 -12.47 8.07
CA VAL A 174 -4.72 -13.70 7.38
C VAL A 174 -5.91 -14.64 7.29
N ALA A 175 -6.19 -15.14 6.08
CA ALA A 175 -7.26 -16.09 5.83
C ALA A 175 -6.77 -17.25 4.96
N GLY A 176 -6.83 -18.49 5.45
CA GLY A 176 -6.38 -19.68 4.74
C GLY A 176 -6.21 -20.90 5.63
N ASP A 177 -5.65 -21.98 5.09
CA ASP A 177 -5.32 -23.20 5.85
C ASP A 177 -4.00 -23.01 6.60
N VAL A 178 -4.06 -22.31 7.72
CA VAL A 178 -2.90 -21.89 8.51
C VAL A 178 -3.09 -22.22 9.98
N ASP A 179 -2.00 -22.42 10.70
CA ASP A 179 -1.99 -22.42 12.16
C ASP A 179 -2.03 -20.98 12.69
N PRO A 180 -3.12 -20.55 13.36
CA PRO A 180 -3.24 -19.19 13.86
C PRO A 180 -2.11 -18.77 14.81
N GLU A 181 -1.62 -19.70 15.66
CA GLU A 181 -0.54 -19.38 16.60
C GLU A 181 0.80 -19.19 15.88
N ALA A 182 1.08 -19.95 14.83
CA ALA A 182 2.28 -19.79 14.02
C ALA A 182 2.27 -18.43 13.31
N ILE A 183 1.13 -18.03 12.73
CA ILE A 183 0.96 -16.72 12.09
C ILE A 183 1.13 -15.57 13.08
N VAL A 184 0.56 -15.67 14.28
CA VAL A 184 0.72 -14.63 15.31
C VAL A 184 2.20 -14.51 15.69
N ARG A 185 2.90 -15.62 15.95
CA ARG A 185 4.34 -15.60 16.23
C ARG A 185 5.17 -14.99 15.08
N ALA A 186 4.83 -15.31 13.82
CA ALA A 186 5.51 -14.74 12.67
C ALA A 186 5.29 -13.21 12.58
N ALA A 187 4.07 -12.75 12.83
CA ALA A 187 3.75 -11.33 12.82
C ALA A 187 4.39 -10.54 13.98
N GLU A 188 4.52 -11.16 15.16
CA GLU A 188 5.20 -10.56 16.31
C GLU A 188 6.73 -10.50 16.15
N ALA A 189 7.29 -11.39 15.32
CA ALA A 189 8.73 -11.45 15.05
C ALA A 189 9.16 -10.57 13.87
N ALA A 190 8.22 -10.13 13.05
CA ALA A 190 8.46 -9.34 11.85
C ALA A 190 8.33 -7.85 12.12
#